data_fafca976dcbe98b3dc32d0e87e067d93
#
_entry.id   fafca976dcbe98b3dc32d0e87e067d93
#
_cell.length_a   1.000
_cell.length_b   1.000
_cell.length_c   1.000
_cell.angle_alpha   90.00
_cell.angle_beta   90.00
_cell.angle_gamma   90.00
#
_symmetry.space_group_name_H-M   'P 1'
#
loop_
_entity.id
_entity.type
_entity.pdbx_description
1 polymer ?
#
loop_
_entity_poly.entity_id
_entity_poly.type
_entity_poly.pdbx_seq_one_letter_code
_entity_poly.pdbx_strand_id
1 'polypeptide(L)'
;MLELPEDLAYIRITRVLGRALLEHLQAETRDIDDVETLIGELCSNVLRHAQSNAGRFQVALEYHSDVVIIVVEDQGKGFSFQDVPSAGSTRADFGGGERLGGFGMQLIYGLSDHLAFHRTDPHGTTVCAEKKLHYRSEHAAAAAAMLNKADGQAHVTLE
;
A
#
# COMPACT_ATOMS: atom_id res chain seq x y z
N MET A 1 -12.26 1.28 -3.99
CA MET A 1 -11.24 0.90 -4.99
C MET A 1 -11.28 1.89 -6.14
N LEU A 2 -10.13 2.40 -6.56
CA LEU A 2 -9.97 3.34 -7.69
C LEU A 2 -9.24 2.62 -8.82
N GLU A 3 -9.76 2.69 -10.03
CA GLU A 3 -9.07 2.23 -11.24
C GLU A 3 -8.42 3.43 -11.91
N LEU A 4 -7.11 3.36 -12.12
CA LEU A 4 -6.27 4.48 -12.54
C LEU A 4 -5.44 4.11 -13.77
N PRO A 5 -5.21 5.05 -14.71
CA PRO A 5 -4.21 4.87 -15.76
C PRO A 5 -2.79 4.75 -15.20
N GLU A 6 -1.93 4.01 -15.89
CA GLU A 6 -0.50 3.89 -15.57
C GLU A 6 0.25 5.19 -15.93
N ASP A 7 0.00 6.27 -15.19
CA ASP A 7 0.61 7.59 -15.39
C ASP A 7 0.99 8.20 -14.02
N LEU A 8 2.15 8.84 -13.97
CA LEU A 8 2.71 9.48 -12.76
C LEU A 8 1.77 10.53 -12.14
N ALA A 9 0.94 11.20 -12.95
CA ALA A 9 -0.02 12.19 -12.46
C ALA A 9 -1.02 11.57 -11.48
N TYR A 10 -1.47 10.34 -11.75
CA TYR A 10 -2.44 9.64 -10.91
C TYR A 10 -1.84 9.13 -9.59
N ILE A 11 -0.55 8.76 -9.58
CA ILE A 11 0.17 8.46 -8.32
C ILE A 11 0.13 9.66 -7.40
N ARG A 12 0.37 10.85 -7.94
CA ARG A 12 0.35 12.09 -7.19
C ARG A 12 -1.03 12.36 -6.58
N ILE A 13 -2.09 12.15 -7.36
CA ILE A 13 -3.47 12.30 -6.89
C ILE A 13 -3.77 11.31 -5.75
N THR A 14 -3.38 10.05 -5.91
CA THR A 14 -3.62 9.01 -4.90
C THR A 14 -2.91 9.34 -3.58
N ARG A 15 -1.68 9.83 -3.64
CA ARG A 15 -0.93 10.29 -2.45
C ARG A 15 -1.67 11.43 -1.74
N VAL A 16 -2.12 12.44 -2.48
CA VAL A 16 -2.86 13.59 -1.92
C VAL A 16 -4.17 13.14 -1.27
N LEU A 17 -4.90 12.22 -1.90
CA LEU A 17 -6.13 11.67 -1.34
C LEU A 17 -5.86 10.90 -0.04
N GLY A 18 -4.84 10.03 -0.02
CA GLY A 18 -4.45 9.29 1.18
C GLY A 18 -4.07 10.22 2.33
N ARG A 19 -3.25 11.24 2.05
CA ARG A 19 -2.89 12.27 3.04
C ARG A 19 -4.10 12.99 3.58
N ALA A 20 -4.96 13.53 2.71
CA ALA A 20 -6.13 14.31 3.10
C ALA A 20 -7.08 13.51 4.00
N LEU A 21 -7.26 12.22 3.70
CA LEU A 21 -8.08 11.34 4.49
C LEU A 21 -7.49 11.10 5.88
N LEU A 22 -6.20 10.81 5.99
CA LEU A 22 -5.54 10.61 7.28
C LEU A 22 -5.46 11.89 8.11
N GLU A 23 -5.29 13.05 7.49
CA GLU A 23 -5.38 14.35 8.15
C GLU A 23 -6.79 14.60 8.72
N HIS A 24 -7.83 14.24 7.96
CA HIS A 24 -9.22 14.31 8.42
C HIS A 24 -9.48 13.40 9.63
N LEU A 25 -8.89 12.21 9.63
CA LEU A 25 -8.93 11.26 10.74
C LEU A 25 -8.05 11.67 11.92
N GLN A 26 -7.29 12.76 11.80
CA GLN A 26 -6.35 13.25 12.81
C GLN A 26 -5.26 12.23 13.20
N ALA A 27 -4.81 11.43 12.24
CA ALA A 27 -3.65 10.58 12.43
C ALA A 27 -2.40 11.40 12.73
N GLU A 28 -1.40 10.82 13.36
CA GLU A 28 -0.12 11.47 13.60
C GLU A 28 0.61 11.76 12.28
N THR A 29 1.31 12.89 12.23
CA THR A 29 1.99 13.36 11.01
C THR A 29 2.96 12.31 10.47
N ARG A 30 3.66 11.60 11.36
CA ARG A 30 4.59 10.54 10.98
C ARG A 30 3.89 9.43 10.19
N ASP A 31 2.76 8.95 10.68
CA ASP A 31 2.01 7.87 10.02
C ASP A 31 1.43 8.34 8.69
N ILE A 32 0.99 9.61 8.61
CA ILE A 32 0.55 10.23 7.35
C ILE A 32 1.69 10.23 6.32
N ASP A 33 2.90 10.65 6.70
CA ASP A 33 4.06 10.69 5.82
C ASP A 33 4.50 9.28 5.38
N ASP A 34 4.45 8.31 6.31
CA ASP A 34 4.74 6.91 6.02
C ASP A 34 3.75 6.34 4.98
N VAL A 35 2.44 6.55 5.19
CA VAL A 35 1.38 6.08 4.27
C VAL A 35 1.48 6.76 2.91
N GLU A 36 1.73 8.08 2.87
CA GLU A 36 1.93 8.78 1.61
C GLU A 36 3.12 8.22 0.83
N THR A 37 4.19 7.87 1.53
CA THR A 37 5.38 7.25 0.92
C THR A 37 5.06 5.84 0.42
N LEU A 38 4.36 5.02 1.22
CA LEU A 38 3.94 3.67 0.82
C LEU A 38 3.08 3.71 -0.45
N ILE A 39 2.07 4.57 -0.51
CA ILE A 39 1.24 4.75 -1.71
C ILE A 39 2.12 5.10 -2.92
N GLY A 40 3.04 6.04 -2.74
CA GLY A 40 3.93 6.47 -3.81
C GLY A 40 4.80 5.34 -4.36
N GLU A 41 5.44 4.57 -3.49
CA GLU A 41 6.35 3.50 -3.90
C GLU A 41 5.59 2.29 -4.47
N LEU A 42 4.46 1.89 -3.87
CA LEU A 42 3.62 0.80 -4.38
C LEU A 42 3.11 1.11 -5.79
N CYS A 43 2.51 2.27 -6.01
CA CYS A 43 2.03 2.68 -7.32
C CYS A 43 3.18 2.87 -8.33
N SER A 44 4.34 3.41 -7.91
CA SER A 44 5.51 3.55 -8.77
C SER A 44 6.08 2.21 -9.21
N ASN A 45 5.97 1.18 -8.36
CA ASN A 45 6.39 -0.18 -8.73
C ASN A 45 5.52 -0.73 -9.85
N VAL A 46 4.22 -0.48 -9.85
CA VAL A 46 3.34 -0.84 -10.98
C VAL A 46 3.85 -0.21 -12.27
N LEU A 47 4.05 1.11 -12.30
CA LEU A 47 4.51 1.81 -13.51
C LEU A 47 5.84 1.30 -14.04
N ARG A 48 6.74 0.85 -13.15
CA ARG A 48 8.06 0.36 -13.55
C ARG A 48 8.04 -1.10 -14.02
N HIS A 49 7.18 -1.93 -13.45
CA HIS A 49 7.30 -3.38 -13.54
C HIS A 49 6.10 -4.09 -14.16
N ALA A 50 4.89 -3.55 -14.05
CA ALA A 50 3.69 -4.22 -14.56
C ALA A 50 3.75 -4.44 -16.07
N GLN A 51 4.18 -3.43 -16.85
CA GLN A 51 4.19 -3.48 -18.31
C GLN A 51 2.88 -4.09 -18.85
N SER A 52 1.75 -3.67 -18.25
CA SER A 52 0.46 -4.24 -18.58
C SER A 52 -0.01 -3.74 -19.93
N ASN A 53 -0.64 -4.62 -20.70
CA ASN A 53 -1.28 -4.22 -21.96
C ASN A 53 -2.55 -3.40 -21.69
N ALA A 54 -3.07 -3.44 -20.46
CA ALA A 54 -4.28 -2.71 -20.07
C ALA A 54 -4.00 -1.22 -19.83
N GLY A 55 -2.75 -0.85 -19.48
CA GLY A 55 -2.36 0.52 -19.16
C GLY A 55 -3.10 1.08 -17.93
N ARG A 56 -3.57 0.21 -17.04
CA ARG A 56 -4.36 0.54 -15.86
C ARG A 56 -3.98 -0.31 -14.66
N PHE A 57 -4.16 0.25 -13.47
CA PHE A 57 -4.00 -0.45 -12.19
C PHE A 57 -5.10 -0.01 -11.21
N GLN A 58 -5.26 -0.75 -10.14
CA GLN A 58 -6.26 -0.47 -9.12
C GLN A 58 -5.59 -0.14 -7.79
N VAL A 59 -6.17 0.81 -7.05
CA VAL A 59 -5.73 1.18 -5.70
C VAL A 59 -6.94 1.20 -4.77
N ALA A 60 -6.81 0.57 -3.62
CA ALA A 60 -7.75 0.71 -2.51
C ALA A 60 -7.02 1.16 -1.25
N LEU A 61 -7.70 1.97 -0.45
CA LEU A 61 -7.31 2.32 0.91
C LEU A 61 -8.45 1.89 1.81
N GLU A 62 -8.16 0.95 2.70
CA GLU A 62 -9.13 0.42 3.66
C GLU A 62 -8.71 0.82 5.06
N TYR A 63 -9.66 1.28 5.87
CA TYR A 63 -9.40 1.76 7.23
C TYR A 63 -10.08 0.87 8.24
N HIS A 64 -9.34 0.37 9.19
CA HIS A 64 -9.82 -0.50 10.25
C HIS A 64 -9.32 0.01 11.61
N SER A 65 -10.13 0.84 12.27
CA SER A 65 -9.81 1.41 13.60
C SER A 65 -8.47 2.13 13.66
N ASP A 66 -7.38 1.39 13.82
CA ASP A 66 -6.01 1.87 13.99
C ASP A 66 -5.06 1.33 12.92
N VAL A 67 -5.60 0.77 11.83
CA VAL A 67 -4.80 0.23 10.72
C VAL A 67 -5.34 0.77 9.40
N VAL A 68 -4.45 1.19 8.50
CA VAL A 68 -4.76 1.40 7.09
C VAL A 68 -4.14 0.28 6.27
N ILE A 69 -4.94 -0.30 5.37
CA ILE A 69 -4.49 -1.29 4.39
C ILE A 69 -4.47 -0.62 3.03
N ILE A 70 -3.31 -0.63 2.39
CA ILE A 70 -3.10 -0.13 1.04
C ILE A 70 -3.04 -1.34 0.12
N VAL A 71 -4.00 -1.46 -0.79
CA VAL A 71 -4.03 -2.53 -1.79
C VAL A 71 -3.73 -1.91 -3.14
N VAL A 72 -2.74 -2.44 -3.84
CA VAL A 72 -2.43 -2.05 -5.22
C VAL A 72 -2.42 -3.30 -6.08
N GLU A 73 -3.23 -3.29 -7.14
CA GLU A 73 -3.36 -4.40 -8.08
C GLU A 73 -3.05 -3.95 -9.49
N ASP A 74 -2.21 -4.71 -10.18
CA ASP A 74 -1.92 -4.57 -11.60
C ASP A 74 -2.28 -5.84 -12.39
N GLN A 75 -2.45 -5.69 -13.70
CA GLN A 75 -2.70 -6.77 -14.65
C GLN A 75 -1.47 -7.02 -15.55
N GLY A 76 -0.28 -6.75 -15.03
CA GLY A 76 0.97 -6.90 -15.75
C GLY A 76 1.47 -8.33 -15.83
N LYS A 77 2.76 -8.48 -16.11
CA LYS A 77 3.42 -9.79 -16.24
C LYS A 77 3.51 -10.57 -14.93
N GLY A 78 3.12 -9.94 -13.82
CA GLY A 78 3.25 -10.48 -12.49
C GLY A 78 4.67 -10.33 -11.94
N PHE A 79 4.80 -10.58 -10.66
CA PHE A 79 6.04 -10.49 -9.89
C PHE A 79 6.65 -11.88 -9.74
N SER A 80 7.99 -12.00 -9.81
CA SER A 80 8.65 -13.25 -9.46
C SER A 80 8.77 -13.34 -7.94
N PHE A 81 8.06 -14.29 -7.33
CA PHE A 81 8.13 -14.52 -5.88
C PHE A 81 9.54 -14.91 -5.39
N GLN A 82 10.43 -15.33 -6.29
CA GLN A 82 11.84 -15.59 -5.97
C GLN A 82 12.62 -14.32 -5.66
N ASP A 83 12.09 -13.17 -6.08
CA ASP A 83 12.69 -11.85 -5.87
C ASP A 83 12.05 -11.11 -4.67
N VAL A 84 11.03 -11.70 -4.02
CA VAL A 84 10.40 -11.15 -2.81
C VAL A 84 11.15 -11.69 -1.60
N PRO A 85 11.77 -10.84 -0.79
CA PRO A 85 12.34 -11.27 0.48
C PRO A 85 11.26 -11.89 1.36
N SER A 86 11.59 -12.99 2.04
CA SER A 86 10.66 -13.64 2.97
C SER A 86 10.28 -12.71 4.13
N ALA A 87 9.11 -12.91 4.69
CA ALA A 87 8.68 -12.20 5.89
C ALA A 87 9.76 -12.30 6.99
N GLY A 88 10.21 -11.16 7.50
CA GLY A 88 11.30 -11.09 8.47
C GLY A 88 12.67 -10.77 7.88
N SER A 89 12.78 -10.56 6.55
CA SER A 89 14.02 -10.09 5.93
C SER A 89 14.46 -8.75 6.50
N THR A 90 15.72 -8.67 6.90
CA THR A 90 16.32 -7.43 7.42
C THR A 90 16.89 -6.59 6.27
N ARG A 91 17.19 -5.32 6.56
CA ARG A 91 17.84 -4.41 5.60
C ARG A 91 19.15 -4.99 4.99
N ALA A 92 19.81 -5.91 5.68
CA ALA A 92 21.03 -6.59 5.23
C ALA A 92 20.73 -7.65 4.15
N ASP A 93 19.51 -8.23 4.15
CA ASP A 93 19.12 -9.26 3.18
C ASP A 93 18.82 -8.66 1.80
N PHE A 94 18.60 -7.33 1.74
CA PHE A 94 18.51 -6.57 0.49
C PHE A 94 19.88 -6.24 -0.09
N GLY A 95 20.83 -7.17 0.00
CA GLY A 95 22.22 -7.03 -0.40
C GLY A 95 22.42 -6.11 -1.60
N GLY A 96 23.39 -5.22 -1.55
CA GLY A 96 23.69 -4.10 -2.46
C GLY A 96 23.90 -4.42 -3.95
N GLY A 97 23.06 -5.28 -4.51
CA GLY A 97 23.01 -5.61 -5.93
C GLY A 97 21.75 -5.07 -6.57
N GLU A 98 21.87 -4.61 -7.79
CA GLU A 98 20.82 -4.07 -8.67
C GLU A 98 19.58 -4.96 -8.88
N ARG A 99 19.44 -6.07 -8.16
CA ARG A 99 18.46 -7.14 -8.40
C ARG A 99 17.12 -6.98 -7.70
N LEU A 100 16.97 -6.08 -6.73
CA LEU A 100 15.73 -5.91 -5.99
C LEU A 100 15.28 -4.45 -6.00
N GLY A 101 14.63 -4.03 -7.07
CA GLY A 101 13.72 -2.88 -7.14
C GLY A 101 14.17 -1.53 -6.55
N GLY A 102 15.45 -1.34 -6.26
CA GLY A 102 15.96 -0.08 -5.72
C GLY A 102 15.46 0.24 -4.30
N PHE A 103 15.62 1.50 -3.91
CA PHE A 103 15.23 2.01 -2.58
C PHE A 103 13.74 1.88 -2.27
N GLY A 104 12.87 1.83 -3.29
CA GLY A 104 11.42 1.76 -3.11
C GLY A 104 10.96 0.53 -2.33
N MET A 105 11.48 -0.66 -2.65
CA MET A 105 11.14 -1.88 -1.91
C MET A 105 11.64 -1.83 -0.47
N GLN A 106 12.81 -1.26 -0.22
CA GLN A 106 13.33 -1.08 1.14
C GLN A 106 12.44 -0.15 1.96
N LEU A 107 11.92 0.92 1.35
CA LEU A 107 10.97 1.82 2.00
C LEU A 107 9.66 1.10 2.30
N ILE A 108 9.11 0.34 1.35
CA ILE A 108 7.88 -0.43 1.56
C ILE A 108 8.03 -1.37 2.75
N TYR A 109 9.10 -2.16 2.80
CA TYR A 109 9.36 -3.07 3.94
C TYR A 109 9.63 -2.33 5.25
N GLY A 110 10.31 -1.20 5.21
CA GLY A 110 10.66 -0.44 6.40
C GLY A 110 9.51 0.36 7.01
N LEU A 111 8.51 0.72 6.21
CA LEU A 111 7.40 1.57 6.63
C LEU A 111 6.11 0.78 6.90
N SER A 112 5.92 -0.39 6.28
CA SER A 112 4.76 -1.24 6.54
C SER A 112 4.95 -2.09 7.80
N ASP A 113 3.88 -2.30 8.55
CA ASP A 113 3.85 -3.23 9.68
C ASP A 113 3.61 -4.66 9.20
N HIS A 114 2.83 -4.81 8.12
CA HIS A 114 2.65 -6.09 7.41
C HIS A 114 2.64 -5.87 5.91
N LEU A 115 3.16 -6.85 5.16
CA LEU A 115 3.25 -6.79 3.70
C LEU A 115 2.99 -8.16 3.10
N ALA A 116 2.06 -8.23 2.16
CA ALA A 116 1.72 -9.46 1.45
C ALA A 116 1.69 -9.22 -0.06
N PHE A 117 2.10 -10.24 -0.82
CA PHE A 117 2.08 -10.25 -2.28
C PHE A 117 1.26 -11.43 -2.75
N HIS A 118 0.34 -11.20 -3.66
CA HIS A 118 -0.50 -12.22 -4.26
C HIS A 118 -0.39 -12.15 -5.77
N ARG A 119 -0.49 -13.30 -6.41
CA ARG A 119 -0.58 -13.37 -7.86
C ARG A 119 -2.05 -13.23 -8.27
N THR A 120 -2.34 -12.34 -9.18
CA THR A 120 -3.69 -12.17 -9.74
C THR A 120 -3.82 -13.03 -11.00
N ASP A 121 -4.83 -13.89 -11.05
CA ASP A 121 -5.11 -14.73 -12.23
C ASP A 121 -5.76 -13.91 -13.35
N PRO A 122 -5.41 -14.15 -14.63
CA PRO A 122 -4.37 -15.05 -15.14
C PRO A 122 -2.97 -14.42 -15.11
N HIS A 123 -2.84 -13.11 -14.95
CA HIS A 123 -1.59 -12.34 -14.92
C HIS A 123 -1.77 -11.11 -14.04
N GLY A 124 -0.75 -10.75 -13.30
CA GLY A 124 -0.75 -9.56 -12.47
C GLY A 124 -0.21 -9.79 -11.08
N THR A 125 -0.22 -8.72 -10.29
CA THR A 125 0.21 -8.72 -8.90
C THR A 125 -0.75 -7.90 -8.06
N THR A 126 -1.11 -8.42 -6.90
CA THR A 126 -1.76 -7.66 -5.84
C THR A 126 -0.77 -7.53 -4.69
N VAL A 127 -0.52 -6.32 -4.26
CA VAL A 127 0.30 -6.01 -3.08
C VAL A 127 -0.58 -5.39 -2.02
N CYS A 128 -0.54 -5.95 -0.82
CA CYS A 128 -1.24 -5.44 0.36
C CYS A 128 -0.19 -4.98 1.39
N ALA A 129 -0.20 -3.70 1.73
CA ALA A 129 0.65 -3.14 2.77
C ALA A 129 -0.22 -2.60 3.92
N GLU A 130 0.05 -3.06 5.13
CA GLU A 130 -0.63 -2.58 6.33
C GLU A 130 0.26 -1.60 7.08
N LYS A 131 -0.35 -0.53 7.58
CA LYS A 131 0.31 0.44 8.46
C LYS A 131 -0.58 0.73 9.65
N LYS A 132 -0.02 0.54 10.84
CA LYS A 132 -0.67 0.95 12.07
C LYS A 132 -0.67 2.47 12.19
N LEU A 133 -1.81 3.01 12.63
CA LEU A 133 -2.02 4.44 12.78
C LEU A 133 -2.07 4.82 14.27
N HIS A 134 -1.40 5.91 14.59
CA HIS A 134 -1.52 6.60 15.86
C HIS A 134 -2.32 7.89 15.64
N TYR A 135 -3.09 8.29 16.64
CA TYR A 135 -3.97 9.45 16.54
C TYR A 135 -3.53 10.53 17.50
N ARG A 136 -3.72 11.79 17.11
CA ARG A 136 -3.30 12.97 17.89
C ARG A 136 -4.06 13.13 19.22
N SER A 137 -5.21 12.46 19.35
CA SER A 137 -5.98 12.44 20.59
C SER A 137 -6.82 11.17 20.72
N GLU A 138 -7.19 10.79 21.94
CA GLU A 138 -8.11 9.67 22.19
C GLU A 138 -9.49 9.91 21.52
N HIS A 139 -9.91 11.15 21.39
CA HIS A 139 -11.14 11.52 20.71
C HIS A 139 -11.09 11.19 19.21
N ALA A 140 -9.95 11.43 18.57
CA ALA A 140 -9.73 11.10 17.18
C ALA A 140 -9.70 9.58 16.96
N ALA A 141 -9.05 8.84 17.84
CA ALA A 141 -9.04 7.38 17.83
C ALA A 141 -10.46 6.80 17.96
N ALA A 142 -11.28 7.35 18.87
CA ALA A 142 -12.68 6.93 19.05
C ALA A 142 -13.54 7.24 17.80
N ALA A 143 -13.33 8.40 17.16
CA ALA A 143 -14.04 8.78 15.94
C ALA A 143 -13.67 7.86 14.76
N ALA A 144 -12.41 7.51 14.58
CA ALA A 144 -11.93 6.56 13.58
C ALA A 144 -12.54 5.15 13.79
N ALA A 145 -12.64 4.70 15.03
CA ALA A 145 -13.27 3.43 15.38
C ALA A 145 -14.79 3.41 15.10
N MET A 146 -15.46 4.56 15.17
CA MET A 146 -16.89 4.67 14.84
C MET A 146 -17.17 4.60 13.34
N LEU A 147 -16.30 5.14 12.50
CA LEU A 147 -16.42 5.02 11.04
C LEU A 147 -16.44 3.56 10.59
N ASN A 148 -15.61 2.72 11.18
CA ASN A 148 -15.59 1.29 10.89
C ASN A 148 -16.85 0.53 11.28
N LYS A 149 -17.58 0.99 12.29
CA LYS A 149 -18.86 0.36 12.70
C LYS A 149 -20.00 0.67 11.76
N ALA A 150 -19.94 1.78 11.05
CA ALA A 150 -20.94 2.18 10.08
C ALA A 150 -20.84 1.39 8.75
N ASP A 151 -19.62 0.98 8.38
CA ASP A 151 -19.33 0.22 7.15
C ASP A 151 -19.32 -1.32 7.36
N GLY A 152 -19.88 -1.80 8.46
CA GLY A 152 -19.89 -3.21 8.82
C GLY A 152 -20.38 -4.12 7.69
N GLN A 153 -19.45 -4.59 6.87
CA GLN A 153 -19.39 -5.80 6.07
C GLN A 153 -18.60 -5.62 4.78
N ALA A 154 -17.29 -5.70 4.87
CA ALA A 154 -16.46 -6.25 3.78
C ALA A 154 -15.21 -6.85 4.41
N HIS A 155 -15.35 -8.04 4.99
CA HIS A 155 -14.19 -8.85 5.37
C HIS A 155 -13.64 -9.52 4.11
N VAL A 156 -12.48 -9.09 3.67
CA VAL A 156 -11.60 -9.96 2.89
C VAL A 156 -10.77 -10.73 3.90
N THR A 157 -11.15 -11.96 4.16
CA THR A 157 -10.34 -12.89 4.96
C THR A 157 -9.17 -13.33 4.06
N LEU A 158 -7.98 -12.89 4.39
CA LEU A 158 -6.75 -13.41 3.81
C LEU A 158 -6.41 -14.70 4.56
N GLU A 159 -6.74 -15.86 3.98
CA GLU A 159 -6.14 -17.15 4.31
C GLU A 159 -4.88 -17.41 3.48
#